data_edbdc9866cc03bdb54ce2e0a7ca518dd
#
_entry.id   edbdc9866cc03bdb54ce2e0a7ca518dd
#
_cell.length_a   1.000
_cell.length_b   1.000
_cell.length_c   1.000
_cell.angle_alpha   90.00
_cell.angle_beta   90.00
_cell.angle_gamma   90.00
#
_symmetry.space_group_name_H-M   'P 1'
#
loop_
_entity.id
_entity.type
_entity.pdbx_description
1 polymer ?
#
loop_
_entity_poly.entity_id
_entity_poly.type
_entity_poly.pdbx_seq_one_letter_code
_entity_poly.pdbx_strand_id
1 'polypeptide(L)'
;MIAVYRYSRADLLRILRLVPRQLQTWEKAGLVTAAEEYSFFDLVQIKKVRDLCAQRVRPAVIRQSLEAMQKQVAGMENPLLEAGAYQSGHRIAFRHQGRLLEPIAGQFMFDFASEERKVVTSSPRNGPELVVADVADLFARGITLEENPSTQNEAITTYLKVLEMDPIHAAAHINLGTLYYNRQEYALAERHYRSAIQIDPRYALAYFDLGNVLDETGRVEEAINTYKTAIQLAPTYADAHYNIALAYEKIREPRKALQHWRAYVKLDTTGPWTVHAKHQIQRILQGDSLKLVHSRKAN
;
A
#
# COMPACT_ATOMS: atom_id res chain seq x y z
N MET A 1 -14.16 16.06 8.28
CA MET A 1 -12.90 16.68 7.76
C MET A 1 -11.76 15.82 8.23
N ILE A 2 -11.14 15.07 7.33
CA ILE A 2 -9.93 14.28 7.63
C ILE A 2 -8.81 15.29 7.73
N ALA A 3 -8.15 15.38 8.89
CA ALA A 3 -6.98 16.23 9.06
C ALA A 3 -5.87 15.68 8.13
N VAL A 4 -5.63 16.39 7.04
CA VAL A 4 -4.47 16.13 6.20
C VAL A 4 -3.27 16.56 7.01
N TYR A 5 -2.55 15.59 7.59
CA TYR A 5 -1.31 15.89 8.31
C TYR A 5 -0.33 16.52 7.33
N ARG A 6 -0.07 17.79 7.55
CA ARG A 6 0.95 18.54 6.85
C ARG A 6 2.12 18.76 7.80
N TYR A 7 3.30 18.62 7.28
CA TYR A 7 4.55 18.73 8.02
C TYR A 7 5.21 20.04 7.64
N SER A 8 5.56 20.84 8.63
CA SER A 8 6.36 22.02 8.38
C SER A 8 7.77 21.64 7.87
N ARG A 9 8.45 22.57 7.25
CA ARG A 9 9.85 22.40 6.83
C ARG A 9 10.73 21.96 8.02
N ALA A 10 10.48 22.49 9.22
CA ALA A 10 11.22 22.11 10.42
C ALA A 10 10.95 20.66 10.84
N ASP A 11 9.69 20.21 10.77
CA ASP A 11 9.32 18.83 11.08
C ASP A 11 9.97 17.85 10.08
N LEU A 12 9.94 18.17 8.79
CA LEU A 12 10.58 17.37 7.76
C LEU A 12 12.08 17.20 8.02
N LEU A 13 12.79 18.30 8.31
CA LEU A 13 14.23 18.24 8.61
C LEU A 13 14.52 17.39 9.85
N ARG A 14 13.67 17.49 10.91
CA ARG A 14 13.78 16.72 12.13
C ARG A 14 13.50 15.23 11.91
N ILE A 15 12.38 14.90 11.26
CA ILE A 15 11.93 13.52 11.01
C ILE A 15 12.93 12.79 10.13
N LEU A 16 13.38 13.42 9.05
CA LEU A 16 14.31 12.81 8.10
C LEU A 16 15.79 13.00 8.47
N ARG A 17 16.08 13.64 9.60
CA ARG A 17 17.44 13.96 10.07
C ARG A 17 18.29 14.64 9.00
N LEU A 18 17.71 15.61 8.30
CA LEU A 18 18.36 16.35 7.22
C LEU A 18 18.92 17.68 7.71
N VAL A 19 20.04 18.09 7.13
CA VAL A 19 20.52 19.47 7.28
C VAL A 19 19.83 20.39 6.24
N PRO A 20 19.49 21.62 6.59
CA PRO A 20 18.77 22.54 5.68
C PRO A 20 19.43 22.69 4.30
N ARG A 21 20.77 22.66 4.25
CA ARG A 21 21.55 22.76 3.02
C ARG A 21 21.32 21.58 2.05
N GLN A 22 21.07 20.38 2.59
CA GLN A 22 20.79 19.20 1.76
C GLN A 22 19.45 19.35 1.04
N LEU A 23 18.40 19.72 1.80
CA LEU A 23 17.07 19.95 1.24
C LEU A 23 17.10 21.06 0.16
N GLN A 24 17.76 22.18 0.43
CA GLN A 24 17.95 23.26 -0.55
C GLN A 24 18.67 22.79 -1.83
N THR A 25 19.64 21.89 -1.69
CA THR A 25 20.34 21.33 -2.85
C THR A 25 19.42 20.50 -3.71
N TRP A 26 18.53 19.70 -3.10
CA TRP A 26 17.57 18.87 -3.83
C TRP A 26 16.43 19.69 -4.43
N GLU A 27 15.99 20.76 -3.76
CA GLU A 27 15.05 21.73 -4.30
C GLU A 27 15.64 22.42 -5.56
N LYS A 28 16.87 22.88 -5.50
CA LYS A 28 17.58 23.47 -6.65
C LYS A 28 17.79 22.46 -7.78
N ALA A 29 17.98 21.19 -7.45
CA ALA A 29 18.10 20.11 -8.43
C ALA A 29 16.76 19.66 -9.03
N GLY A 30 15.62 20.21 -8.57
CA GLY A 30 14.27 19.82 -9.03
C GLY A 30 13.83 18.42 -8.60
N LEU A 31 14.43 17.87 -7.55
CA LEU A 31 14.06 16.57 -6.98
C LEU A 31 12.96 16.68 -5.93
N VAL A 32 12.83 17.85 -5.35
CA VAL A 32 11.87 18.17 -4.30
C VAL A 32 11.26 19.52 -4.64
N THR A 33 9.94 19.63 -4.54
CA THR A 33 9.25 20.90 -4.68
C THR A 33 9.42 21.71 -3.40
N ALA A 34 9.90 22.95 -3.50
CA ALA A 34 10.00 23.85 -2.36
C ALA A 34 8.59 24.24 -1.90
N ALA A 35 8.26 23.97 -0.64
CA ALA A 35 6.98 24.29 -0.04
C ALA A 35 7.16 24.73 1.42
N GLU A 36 6.15 25.41 1.97
CA GLU A 36 6.10 25.73 3.40
C GLU A 36 5.62 24.53 4.21
N GLU A 37 4.73 23.73 3.62
CA GLU A 37 4.16 22.53 4.19
C GLU A 37 4.31 21.36 3.21
N TYR A 38 4.64 20.21 3.75
CA TYR A 38 4.88 18.97 3.02
C TYR A 38 3.84 17.91 3.40
N SER A 39 3.39 17.15 2.41
CA SER A 39 2.54 15.98 2.63
C SER A 39 3.38 14.77 3.10
N PHE A 40 2.72 13.73 3.54
CA PHE A 40 3.38 12.46 3.83
C PHE A 40 4.11 11.89 2.59
N PHE A 41 3.53 12.04 1.41
CA PHE A 41 4.16 11.58 0.17
C PHE A 41 5.46 12.33 -0.14
N ASP A 42 5.49 13.63 0.15
CA ASP A 42 6.72 14.42 0.04
C ASP A 42 7.80 13.88 0.99
N LEU A 43 7.43 13.53 2.24
CA LEU A 43 8.37 12.92 3.17
C LEU A 43 8.95 11.61 2.64
N VAL A 44 8.10 10.72 2.11
CA VAL A 44 8.53 9.43 1.54
C VAL A 44 9.45 9.65 0.34
N GLN A 45 9.09 10.55 -0.55
CA GLN A 45 9.91 10.90 -1.71
C GLN A 45 11.26 11.47 -1.29
N ILE A 46 11.27 12.42 -0.35
CA ILE A 46 12.49 13.05 0.15
C ILE A 46 13.37 12.04 0.89
N LYS A 47 12.78 11.11 1.67
CA LYS A 47 13.49 9.99 2.28
C LYS A 47 14.22 9.16 1.22
N LYS A 48 13.54 8.76 0.14
CA LYS A 48 14.14 7.97 -0.93
C LYS A 48 15.27 8.74 -1.65
N VAL A 49 15.10 10.04 -1.89
CA VAL A 49 16.17 10.89 -2.42
C VAL A 49 17.37 10.93 -1.47
N ARG A 50 17.14 11.06 -0.16
CA ARG A 50 18.19 11.02 0.87
C ARG A 50 18.96 9.71 0.80
N ASP A 51 18.24 8.60 0.77
CA ASP A 51 18.83 7.26 0.83
C ASP A 51 19.68 6.98 -0.44
N LEU A 52 19.21 7.37 -1.62
CA LEU A 52 19.99 7.31 -2.86
C LEU A 52 21.24 8.21 -2.82
N CYS A 53 21.12 9.43 -2.26
CA CYS A 53 22.25 10.32 -2.09
C CYS A 53 23.27 9.79 -1.06
N ALA A 54 22.80 9.12 0.00
CA ALA A 54 23.66 8.45 0.98
C ALA A 54 24.48 7.31 0.34
N GLN A 55 23.90 6.63 -0.65
CA GLN A 55 24.57 5.65 -1.49
C GLN A 55 25.46 6.27 -2.60
N ARG A 56 25.82 7.55 -2.49
CA ARG A 56 26.67 8.31 -3.40
C ARG A 56 26.11 8.50 -4.83
N VAL A 57 24.81 8.36 -5.03
CA VAL A 57 24.17 8.75 -6.29
C VAL A 57 24.01 10.27 -6.33
N ARG A 58 24.49 10.88 -7.42
CA ARG A 58 24.42 12.34 -7.58
C ARG A 58 22.99 12.80 -7.83
N PRO A 59 22.51 13.92 -7.26
CA PRO A 59 21.17 14.46 -7.51
C PRO A 59 20.80 14.59 -8.99
N ALA A 60 21.74 14.99 -9.83
CA ALA A 60 21.52 15.08 -11.28
C ALA A 60 21.20 13.73 -11.93
N VAL A 61 21.86 12.64 -11.49
CA VAL A 61 21.58 11.27 -11.97
C VAL A 61 20.21 10.80 -11.51
N ILE A 62 19.84 11.10 -10.26
CA ILE A 62 18.51 10.78 -9.74
C ILE A 62 17.43 11.45 -10.61
N ARG A 63 17.54 12.76 -10.84
CA ARG A 63 16.60 13.50 -11.66
C ARG A 63 16.50 12.93 -13.08
N GLN A 64 17.63 12.71 -13.73
CA GLN A 64 17.69 12.16 -15.09
C GLN A 64 17.05 10.77 -15.18
N SER A 65 17.24 9.93 -14.17
CA SER A 65 16.64 8.59 -14.09
C SER A 65 15.13 8.67 -13.90
N LEU A 66 14.63 9.62 -13.09
CA LEU A 66 13.18 9.84 -12.89
C LEU A 66 12.51 10.31 -14.18
N GLU A 67 13.10 11.31 -14.85
CA GLU A 67 12.60 11.82 -16.13
C GLU A 67 12.59 10.74 -17.23
N ALA A 68 13.61 9.89 -17.26
CA ALA A 68 13.69 8.79 -18.19
C ALA A 68 12.63 7.71 -17.89
N MET A 69 12.40 7.39 -16.62
CA MET A 69 11.38 6.42 -16.20
C MET A 69 9.97 6.89 -16.55
N GLN A 70 9.65 8.17 -16.31
CA GLN A 70 8.37 8.77 -16.69
C GLN A 70 8.10 8.73 -18.20
N LYS A 71 9.15 8.86 -19.00
CA LYS A 71 9.02 8.76 -20.48
C LYS A 71 8.81 7.32 -20.96
N GLN A 72 9.37 6.33 -20.25
CA GLN A 72 9.28 4.92 -20.66
C GLN A 72 8.02 4.21 -20.18
N VAL A 73 7.46 4.65 -19.04
CA VAL A 73 6.27 4.05 -18.45
C VAL A 73 5.13 5.04 -18.52
N ALA A 74 4.21 4.83 -19.44
CA ALA A 74 3.05 5.69 -19.63
C ALA A 74 2.17 5.71 -18.35
N GLY A 75 1.82 6.92 -17.89
CA GLY A 75 0.96 7.12 -16.71
C GLY A 75 1.71 7.09 -15.37
N MET A 76 3.02 6.92 -15.34
CA MET A 76 3.80 7.02 -14.11
C MET A 76 4.10 8.48 -13.78
N GLU A 77 3.48 8.98 -12.71
CA GLU A 77 3.67 10.38 -12.27
C GLU A 77 4.87 10.52 -11.34
N ASN A 78 5.06 9.57 -10.42
CA ASN A 78 6.17 9.61 -9.46
C ASN A 78 6.91 8.28 -9.37
N PRO A 79 8.00 8.08 -10.16
CA PRO A 79 8.74 6.83 -10.16
C PRO A 79 9.33 6.41 -8.80
N LEU A 80 9.65 7.37 -7.92
CA LEU A 80 10.15 7.04 -6.58
C LEU A 80 9.07 6.46 -5.67
N LEU A 81 7.81 6.82 -5.88
CA LEU A 81 6.70 6.30 -5.07
C LEU A 81 6.11 5.03 -5.67
N GLU A 82 6.05 4.96 -6.99
CA GLU A 82 5.34 3.90 -7.73
C GLU A 82 6.22 2.70 -8.09
N ALA A 83 7.54 2.87 -8.07
CA ALA A 83 8.51 1.81 -8.37
C ALA A 83 9.60 1.73 -7.29
N GLY A 84 10.10 0.52 -7.05
CA GLY A 84 11.27 0.32 -6.20
C GLY A 84 12.54 0.87 -6.90
N ALA A 85 13.22 1.84 -6.29
CA ALA A 85 14.46 2.39 -6.81
C ALA A 85 15.68 1.73 -6.13
N TYR A 86 16.62 1.24 -6.92
CA TYR A 86 17.80 0.52 -6.46
C TYR A 86 19.07 1.16 -7.06
N GLN A 87 20.12 1.23 -6.28
CA GLN A 87 21.41 1.61 -6.80
C GLN A 87 22.03 0.48 -7.63
N SER A 88 22.51 0.81 -8.82
CA SER A 88 23.30 -0.08 -9.68
C SER A 88 24.58 0.62 -10.08
N GLY A 89 25.65 0.46 -9.30
CA GLY A 89 26.87 1.23 -9.45
C GLY A 89 26.66 2.73 -9.26
N HIS A 90 26.86 3.52 -10.30
CA HIS A 90 26.61 4.97 -10.30
C HIS A 90 25.25 5.36 -10.91
N ARG A 91 24.40 4.38 -11.23
CA ARG A 91 23.09 4.53 -11.87
C ARG A 91 21.98 4.08 -10.93
N ILE A 92 20.73 4.30 -11.35
CA ILE A 92 19.55 3.85 -10.66
C ILE A 92 18.80 2.89 -11.57
N ALA A 93 18.43 1.73 -11.03
CA ALA A 93 17.49 0.81 -11.64
C ALA A 93 16.17 0.86 -10.88
N PHE A 94 15.06 0.72 -11.59
CA PHE A 94 13.72 0.69 -11.01
C PHE A 94 13.11 -0.69 -11.19
N ARG A 95 12.50 -1.22 -10.13
CA ARG A 95 11.69 -2.45 -10.22
C ARG A 95 10.24 -2.05 -10.49
N HIS A 96 9.78 -2.37 -11.68
CA HIS A 96 8.40 -2.14 -12.09
C HIS A 96 7.82 -3.42 -12.69
N GLN A 97 6.65 -3.86 -12.21
CA GLN A 97 5.98 -5.11 -12.63
C GLN A 97 6.92 -6.34 -12.62
N GLY A 98 7.72 -6.48 -11.55
CA GLY A 98 8.65 -7.61 -11.38
C GLY A 98 9.91 -7.58 -12.25
N ARG A 99 10.10 -6.55 -13.09
CA ARG A 99 11.27 -6.37 -13.94
C ARG A 99 12.14 -5.22 -13.47
N LEU A 100 13.45 -5.41 -13.57
CA LEU A 100 14.42 -4.36 -13.25
C LEU A 100 14.76 -3.59 -14.53
N LEU A 101 14.53 -2.29 -14.53
CA LEU A 101 14.76 -1.38 -15.65
C LEU A 101 15.79 -0.32 -15.29
N GLU A 102 16.83 -0.16 -16.07
CA GLU A 102 17.75 0.98 -16.00
C GLU A 102 17.30 2.01 -17.05
N PRO A 103 16.61 3.11 -16.64
CA PRO A 103 15.87 3.94 -17.56
C PRO A 103 16.74 4.82 -18.46
N ILE A 104 17.97 5.18 -18.03
CA ILE A 104 18.86 6.03 -18.85
C ILE A 104 19.39 5.24 -20.05
N ALA A 105 19.76 3.97 -19.86
CA ALA A 105 20.18 3.10 -20.97
C ALA A 105 19.01 2.45 -21.70
N GLY A 106 17.79 2.51 -21.14
CA GLY A 106 16.62 1.85 -21.71
C GLY A 106 16.72 0.32 -21.71
N GLN A 107 17.51 -0.24 -20.80
CA GLN A 107 17.80 -1.68 -20.77
C GLN A 107 17.12 -2.35 -19.60
N PHE A 108 16.54 -3.53 -19.87
CA PHE A 108 16.18 -4.45 -18.80
C PHE A 108 17.43 -5.08 -18.21
N MET A 109 17.52 -5.06 -16.89
CA MET A 109 18.60 -5.70 -16.17
C MET A 109 18.14 -7.06 -15.66
N PHE A 110 18.99 -8.07 -15.81
CA PHE A 110 18.75 -9.35 -15.14
C PHE A 110 19.10 -9.20 -13.66
N ASP A 111 18.15 -9.55 -12.80
CA ASP A 111 18.37 -9.58 -11.35
C ASP A 111 19.08 -10.88 -10.96
N PHE A 112 20.40 -10.91 -11.16
CA PHE A 112 21.21 -12.03 -10.70
C PHE A 112 21.41 -12.05 -9.19
N ALA A 113 20.95 -11.03 -8.47
CA ALA A 113 21.12 -10.93 -7.02
C ALA A 113 20.09 -11.73 -6.22
N SER A 114 19.03 -12.24 -6.86
CA SER A 114 17.98 -13.00 -6.17
C SER A 114 18.32 -14.47 -5.95
N GLU A 115 19.34 -15.05 -6.62
CA GLU A 115 19.67 -16.48 -6.48
C GLU A 115 21.06 -16.82 -5.91
N GLU A 116 21.98 -15.89 -5.78
CA GLU A 116 23.33 -16.19 -5.30
C GLU A 116 23.88 -15.22 -4.26
N ARG A 117 23.43 -15.35 -3.01
CA ARG A 117 24.31 -15.11 -1.86
C ARG A 117 24.59 -16.42 -1.13
N LYS A 118 25.09 -17.41 -1.81
CA LYS A 118 26.02 -18.36 -1.20
C LYS A 118 27.39 -17.70 -1.18
N VAL A 119 27.66 -16.99 -0.10
CA VAL A 119 28.97 -16.42 0.18
C VAL A 119 29.96 -17.55 0.30
N VAL A 120 30.87 -17.62 -0.66
CA VAL A 120 32.15 -18.34 -0.46
C VAL A 120 32.99 -17.44 0.45
N THR A 121 33.06 -17.80 1.71
CA THR A 121 33.93 -17.19 2.70
C THR A 121 35.36 -17.53 2.42
N SER A 122 36.20 -16.53 2.17
CA SER A 122 37.65 -16.64 2.36
C SER A 122 38.12 -15.58 3.35
N SER A 123 38.52 -16.12 4.51
CA SER A 123 39.42 -15.58 5.54
C SER A 123 38.88 -14.61 6.60
N PRO A 124 39.28 -14.85 7.86
CA PRO A 124 38.75 -14.16 9.03
C PRO A 124 39.51 -12.87 9.30
N ARG A 125 38.79 -11.76 9.40
CA ARG A 125 39.26 -10.60 10.17
C ARG A 125 38.27 -10.33 11.28
N ASN A 126 38.83 -10.33 12.49
CA ASN A 126 38.25 -10.24 13.79
C ASN A 126 37.21 -9.11 13.99
N GLY A 127 36.09 -9.46 14.61
CA GLY A 127 35.11 -8.58 15.20
C GLY A 127 33.68 -8.98 14.77
N PRO A 128 32.70 -9.06 15.68
CA PRO A 128 31.33 -9.27 15.27
C PRO A 128 30.82 -7.99 14.63
N GLU A 129 30.91 -7.93 13.31
CA GLU A 129 30.17 -6.96 12.52
C GLU A 129 28.71 -7.36 12.64
N LEU A 130 27.97 -6.66 13.50
CA LEU A 130 26.52 -6.71 13.54
C LEU A 130 26.05 -6.28 12.14
N VAL A 131 25.73 -7.25 11.28
CA VAL A 131 25.01 -7.00 10.04
C VAL A 131 23.64 -6.47 10.47
N VAL A 132 23.52 -5.15 10.50
CA VAL A 132 22.23 -4.48 10.67
C VAL A 132 21.43 -4.81 9.43
N ALA A 133 20.53 -5.79 9.54
CA ALA A 133 19.62 -6.14 8.46
C ALA A 133 18.89 -4.84 8.04
N ASP A 134 18.92 -4.52 6.75
CA ASP A 134 18.17 -3.37 6.23
C ASP A 134 16.67 -3.61 6.45
N VAL A 135 15.93 -2.56 6.79
CA VAL A 135 14.45 -2.60 6.95
C VAL A 135 13.79 -3.20 5.72
N ALA A 136 14.30 -2.88 4.53
CA ALA A 136 13.79 -3.42 3.27
C ALA A 136 14.03 -4.93 3.14
N ASP A 137 15.20 -5.42 3.55
CA ASP A 137 15.53 -6.85 3.54
C ASP A 137 14.65 -7.62 4.54
N LEU A 138 14.46 -7.06 5.74
CA LEU A 138 13.55 -7.64 6.76
C LEU A 138 12.11 -7.67 6.27
N PHE A 139 11.64 -6.60 5.63
CA PHE A 139 10.29 -6.55 5.09
C PHE A 139 10.09 -7.58 3.97
N ALA A 140 11.03 -7.69 3.02
CA ALA A 140 11.01 -8.68 1.95
C ALA A 140 11.03 -10.13 2.51
N ARG A 141 11.83 -10.36 3.56
CA ARG A 141 11.82 -11.65 4.27
C ARG A 141 10.46 -11.93 4.92
N GLY A 142 9.84 -10.93 5.53
CA GLY A 142 8.49 -11.03 6.09
C GLY A 142 7.47 -11.50 5.05
N ILE A 143 7.48 -10.92 3.84
CA ILE A 143 6.62 -11.31 2.72
C ILE A 143 6.84 -12.79 2.36
N THR A 144 8.08 -13.25 2.23
CA THR A 144 8.37 -14.64 1.91
C THR A 144 7.88 -15.60 3.00
N LEU A 145 8.00 -15.21 4.26
CA LEU A 145 7.58 -16.02 5.40
C LEU A 145 6.06 -16.12 5.56
N GLU A 146 5.30 -15.10 5.15
CA GLU A 146 3.83 -15.10 5.28
C GLU A 146 3.14 -16.05 4.28
N GLU A 147 3.79 -16.38 3.16
CA GLU A 147 3.25 -17.29 2.13
C GLU A 147 3.02 -18.72 2.66
N ASN A 148 3.80 -19.16 3.66
CA ASN A 148 3.69 -20.49 4.22
C ASN A 148 3.05 -20.45 5.62
N PRO A 149 1.93 -21.15 5.84
CA PRO A 149 1.28 -21.20 7.15
C PRO A 149 2.19 -21.62 8.32
N SER A 150 3.20 -22.47 8.08
CA SER A 150 4.12 -22.92 9.11
C SER A 150 5.10 -21.84 9.57
N THR A 151 5.36 -20.81 8.75
CA THR A 151 6.31 -19.73 9.01
C THR A 151 5.64 -18.39 9.37
N GLN A 152 4.31 -18.35 9.48
CA GLN A 152 3.58 -17.13 9.81
C GLN A 152 3.96 -16.50 11.16
N ASN A 153 4.37 -17.31 12.16
CA ASN A 153 4.88 -16.79 13.43
C ASN A 153 6.21 -16.04 13.23
N GLU A 154 7.05 -16.56 12.35
CA GLU A 154 8.32 -15.90 12.01
C GLU A 154 8.07 -14.63 11.18
N ALA A 155 7.06 -14.63 10.30
CA ALA A 155 6.64 -13.45 9.56
C ALA A 155 6.20 -12.32 10.51
N ILE A 156 5.34 -12.63 11.49
CA ILE A 156 4.92 -11.66 12.52
C ILE A 156 6.13 -11.09 13.25
N THR A 157 7.03 -11.94 13.73
CA THR A 157 8.24 -11.50 14.44
C THR A 157 9.11 -10.62 13.56
N THR A 158 9.20 -10.94 12.27
CA THR A 158 10.00 -10.19 11.31
C THR A 158 9.38 -8.82 11.02
N TYR A 159 8.06 -8.74 10.83
CA TYR A 159 7.40 -7.44 10.65
C TYR A 159 7.43 -6.58 11.91
N LEU A 160 7.36 -7.16 13.10
CA LEU A 160 7.56 -6.42 14.35
C LEU A 160 8.96 -5.80 14.43
N LYS A 161 10.01 -6.52 14.00
CA LYS A 161 11.37 -5.96 13.88
C LYS A 161 11.45 -4.84 12.84
N VAL A 162 10.72 -4.97 11.71
CA VAL A 162 10.60 -3.85 10.74
C VAL A 162 10.03 -2.62 11.44
N LEU A 163 8.98 -2.77 12.25
CA LEU A 163 8.34 -1.65 12.96
C LEU A 163 9.18 -1.10 14.13
N GLU A 164 10.03 -1.91 14.75
CA GLU A 164 11.02 -1.42 15.72
C GLU A 164 12.04 -0.48 15.06
N MET A 165 12.43 -0.77 13.82
CA MET A 165 13.39 0.02 13.06
C MET A 165 12.75 1.19 12.31
N ASP A 166 11.55 1.00 11.77
CA ASP A 166 10.75 1.98 11.03
C ASP A 166 9.28 1.96 11.51
N PRO A 167 8.96 2.66 12.60
CA PRO A 167 7.61 2.67 13.17
C PRO A 167 6.52 3.23 12.25
N ILE A 168 6.91 3.91 11.16
CA ILE A 168 6.00 4.47 10.16
C ILE A 168 5.95 3.66 8.86
N HIS A 169 6.24 2.37 8.93
CA HIS A 169 6.18 1.47 7.78
C HIS A 169 4.74 0.97 7.56
N ALA A 170 3.94 1.72 6.80
CA ALA A 170 2.51 1.42 6.59
C ALA A 170 2.26 0.01 6.06
N ALA A 171 3.07 -0.48 5.09
CA ALA A 171 2.90 -1.81 4.53
C ALA A 171 3.16 -2.93 5.57
N ALA A 172 4.12 -2.75 6.50
CA ALA A 172 4.35 -3.71 7.56
C ALA A 172 3.16 -3.77 8.54
N HIS A 173 2.54 -2.63 8.83
CA HIS A 173 1.32 -2.59 9.60
C HIS A 173 0.18 -3.33 8.88
N ILE A 174 0.00 -3.18 7.58
CA ILE A 174 -1.03 -3.89 6.80
C ILE A 174 -0.78 -5.40 6.87
N ASN A 175 0.44 -5.86 6.58
CA ASN A 175 0.74 -7.30 6.58
C ASN A 175 0.58 -7.91 7.97
N LEU A 176 0.98 -7.22 9.04
CA LEU A 176 0.68 -7.66 10.42
C LEU A 176 -0.83 -7.70 10.68
N GLY A 177 -1.57 -6.69 10.24
CA GLY A 177 -3.02 -6.67 10.35
C GLY A 177 -3.64 -7.88 9.67
N THR A 178 -3.20 -8.23 8.47
CA THR A 178 -3.67 -9.39 7.71
C THR A 178 -3.34 -10.72 8.40
N LEU A 179 -2.13 -10.87 8.93
CA LEU A 179 -1.75 -12.06 9.69
C LEU A 179 -2.59 -12.24 10.95
N TYR A 180 -2.85 -11.16 11.69
CA TYR A 180 -3.73 -11.19 12.87
C TYR A 180 -5.19 -11.44 12.49
N TYR A 181 -5.67 -10.85 11.39
CA TYR A 181 -7.03 -11.10 10.87
C TYR A 181 -7.24 -12.59 10.56
N ASN A 182 -6.29 -13.21 9.85
CA ASN A 182 -6.35 -14.64 9.50
C ASN A 182 -6.35 -15.54 10.74
N ARG A 183 -5.82 -15.07 11.86
CA ARG A 183 -5.86 -15.75 13.17
C ARG A 183 -7.10 -15.41 13.99
N GLN A 184 -8.01 -14.61 13.45
CA GLN A 184 -9.19 -14.09 14.17
C GLN A 184 -8.84 -13.22 15.39
N GLU A 185 -7.61 -12.71 15.44
CA GLU A 185 -7.13 -11.76 16.46
C GLU A 185 -7.53 -10.33 16.06
N TYR A 186 -8.85 -10.12 15.91
CA TYR A 186 -9.42 -8.92 15.29
C TYR A 186 -9.02 -7.61 15.96
N ALA A 187 -8.84 -7.60 17.27
CA ALA A 187 -8.40 -6.39 18.00
C ALA A 187 -6.98 -5.95 17.61
N LEU A 188 -6.07 -6.90 17.39
CA LEU A 188 -4.72 -6.61 16.92
C LEU A 188 -4.72 -6.20 15.45
N ALA A 189 -5.50 -6.89 14.60
CA ALA A 189 -5.68 -6.52 13.21
C ALA A 189 -6.20 -5.08 13.08
N GLU A 190 -7.26 -4.72 13.79
CA GLU A 190 -7.82 -3.36 13.81
C GLU A 190 -6.77 -2.31 14.20
N ARG A 191 -5.99 -2.58 15.26
CA ARG A 191 -4.93 -1.67 15.70
C ARG A 191 -3.92 -1.41 14.59
N HIS A 192 -3.46 -2.45 13.91
CA HIS A 192 -2.46 -2.33 12.85
C HIS A 192 -3.03 -1.63 11.61
N TYR A 193 -4.24 -1.94 11.17
CA TYR A 193 -4.87 -1.24 10.05
C TYR A 193 -5.12 0.24 10.36
N ARG A 194 -5.51 0.59 11.58
CA ARG A 194 -5.63 2.00 12.00
C ARG A 194 -4.28 2.71 12.00
N SER A 195 -3.21 2.04 12.44
CA SER A 195 -1.86 2.59 12.35
C SER A 195 -1.45 2.84 10.90
N ALA A 196 -1.72 1.89 9.99
CA ALA A 196 -1.46 2.08 8.56
C ALA A 196 -2.22 3.28 7.99
N ILE A 197 -3.49 3.47 8.35
CA ILE A 197 -4.32 4.61 7.94
C ILE A 197 -3.77 5.93 8.50
N GLN A 198 -3.30 5.94 9.75
CA GLN A 198 -2.68 7.14 10.33
C GLN A 198 -1.38 7.52 9.62
N ILE A 199 -0.61 6.52 9.18
CA ILE A 199 0.64 6.72 8.45
C ILE A 199 0.37 7.17 7.02
N ASP A 200 -0.54 6.47 6.33
CA ASP A 200 -0.97 6.81 4.97
C ASP A 200 -2.50 6.85 4.86
N PRO A 201 -3.12 8.04 5.03
CA PRO A 201 -4.57 8.20 4.94
C PRO A 201 -5.16 7.96 3.53
N ARG A 202 -4.32 7.74 2.52
CA ARG A 202 -4.76 7.44 1.15
C ARG A 202 -4.60 5.96 0.79
N TYR A 203 -4.22 5.12 1.71
CA TYR A 203 -4.04 3.70 1.47
C TYR A 203 -5.40 2.97 1.46
N ALA A 204 -6.02 2.89 0.30
CA ALA A 204 -7.36 2.31 0.12
C ALA A 204 -7.50 0.89 0.69
N LEU A 205 -6.44 0.05 0.53
CA LEU A 205 -6.41 -1.32 1.07
C LEU A 205 -6.56 -1.32 2.60
N ALA A 206 -5.92 -0.39 3.32
CA ALA A 206 -6.02 -0.34 4.77
C ALA A 206 -7.46 -0.06 5.25
N TYR A 207 -8.19 0.78 4.53
CA TYR A 207 -9.62 1.01 4.82
C TYR A 207 -10.46 -0.23 4.48
N PHE A 208 -10.18 -0.90 3.37
CA PHE A 208 -10.88 -2.13 3.00
C PHE A 208 -10.70 -3.21 4.06
N ASP A 209 -9.47 -3.47 4.49
CA ASP A 209 -9.15 -4.49 5.49
C ASP A 209 -9.67 -4.12 6.88
N LEU A 210 -9.63 -2.84 7.26
CA LEU A 210 -10.30 -2.37 8.48
C LEU A 210 -11.81 -2.60 8.40
N GLY A 211 -12.42 -2.35 7.23
CA GLY A 211 -13.83 -2.63 7.00
C GLY A 211 -14.17 -4.11 7.22
N ASN A 212 -13.31 -5.02 6.75
CA ASN A 212 -13.47 -6.45 6.98
C ASN A 212 -13.45 -6.80 8.47
N VAL A 213 -12.50 -6.26 9.24
CA VAL A 213 -12.45 -6.47 10.70
C VAL A 213 -13.72 -5.95 11.40
N LEU A 214 -14.19 -4.77 11.02
CA LEU A 214 -15.37 -4.15 11.59
C LEU A 214 -16.64 -4.97 11.29
N ASP A 215 -16.74 -5.51 10.09
CA ASP A 215 -17.86 -6.37 9.68
C ASP A 215 -17.86 -7.70 10.43
N GLU A 216 -16.70 -8.36 10.57
CA GLU A 216 -16.54 -9.60 11.34
C GLU A 216 -16.82 -9.41 12.84
N THR A 217 -16.54 -8.23 13.38
CA THR A 217 -16.82 -7.90 14.79
C THR A 217 -18.23 -7.35 15.00
N GLY A 218 -19.11 -7.36 13.99
CA GLY A 218 -20.51 -6.95 14.06
C GLY A 218 -20.74 -5.43 14.04
N ARG A 219 -19.71 -4.64 13.80
CA ARG A 219 -19.75 -3.16 13.70
C ARG A 219 -20.06 -2.72 12.27
N VAL A 220 -21.21 -3.21 11.76
CA VAL A 220 -21.55 -3.17 10.32
C VAL A 220 -21.67 -1.74 9.79
N GLU A 221 -22.23 -0.79 10.54
CA GLU A 221 -22.36 0.61 10.12
C GLU A 221 -20.98 1.29 9.99
N GLU A 222 -20.05 0.98 10.89
CA GLU A 222 -18.68 1.47 10.81
C GLU A 222 -17.96 0.84 9.62
N ALA A 223 -18.15 -0.47 9.38
CA ALA A 223 -17.61 -1.16 8.21
C ALA A 223 -18.08 -0.50 6.91
N ILE A 224 -19.39 -0.20 6.78
CA ILE A 224 -19.93 0.50 5.61
C ILE A 224 -19.25 1.85 5.38
N ASN A 225 -19.04 2.64 6.42
CA ASN A 225 -18.38 3.93 6.29
C ASN A 225 -16.90 3.78 5.88
N THR A 226 -16.25 2.77 6.41
CA THR A 226 -14.85 2.46 6.11
C THR A 226 -14.69 1.96 4.67
N TYR A 227 -15.56 1.05 4.20
CA TYR A 227 -15.59 0.62 2.79
C TYR A 227 -15.89 1.77 1.83
N LYS A 228 -16.78 2.70 2.18
CA LYS A 228 -17.03 3.91 1.37
C LYS A 228 -15.75 4.73 1.20
N THR A 229 -14.96 4.88 2.24
CA THR A 229 -13.66 5.58 2.15
C THR A 229 -12.71 4.84 1.21
N ALA A 230 -12.63 3.50 1.30
CA ALA A 230 -11.83 2.69 0.37
C ALA A 230 -12.27 2.91 -1.10
N ILE A 231 -13.59 2.91 -1.35
CA ILE A 231 -14.15 3.16 -2.70
C ILE A 231 -13.90 4.61 -3.17
N GLN A 232 -13.95 5.60 -2.29
CA GLN A 232 -13.62 6.98 -2.65
C GLN A 232 -12.17 7.14 -3.05
N LEU A 233 -11.26 6.42 -2.39
CA LEU A 233 -9.82 6.42 -2.71
C LEU A 233 -9.52 5.58 -3.96
N ALA A 234 -10.21 4.46 -4.15
CA ALA A 234 -10.04 3.55 -5.28
C ALA A 234 -11.41 3.12 -5.85
N PRO A 235 -12.03 3.92 -6.75
CA PRO A 235 -13.37 3.64 -7.27
C PRO A 235 -13.53 2.34 -8.07
N THR A 236 -12.42 1.76 -8.52
CA THR A 236 -12.38 0.49 -9.27
C THR A 236 -12.09 -0.72 -8.38
N TYR A 237 -12.09 -0.56 -7.05
CA TYR A 237 -11.82 -1.64 -6.12
C TYR A 237 -13.05 -2.55 -6.00
N ALA A 238 -13.09 -3.60 -6.83
CA ALA A 238 -14.24 -4.49 -6.96
C ALA A 238 -14.63 -5.13 -5.61
N ASP A 239 -13.68 -5.67 -4.86
CA ASP A 239 -13.95 -6.35 -3.58
C ASP A 239 -14.59 -5.43 -2.56
N ALA A 240 -14.23 -4.15 -2.54
CA ALA A 240 -14.87 -3.17 -1.66
C ALA A 240 -16.34 -2.96 -2.04
N HIS A 241 -16.67 -2.96 -3.33
CA HIS A 241 -18.08 -2.93 -3.79
C HIS A 241 -18.83 -4.21 -3.42
N TYR A 242 -18.19 -5.36 -3.47
CA TYR A 242 -18.80 -6.63 -3.04
C TYR A 242 -19.11 -6.62 -1.54
N ASN A 243 -18.12 -6.30 -0.71
CA ASN A 243 -18.28 -6.36 0.75
C ASN A 243 -19.24 -5.30 1.30
N ILE A 244 -19.22 -4.07 0.76
CA ILE A 244 -20.20 -3.05 1.16
C ILE A 244 -21.63 -3.43 0.75
N ALA A 245 -21.82 -4.16 -0.35
CA ALA A 245 -23.14 -4.66 -0.73
C ALA A 245 -23.64 -5.71 0.27
N LEU A 246 -22.80 -6.65 0.70
CA LEU A 246 -23.12 -7.60 1.76
C LEU A 246 -23.46 -6.89 3.08
N ALA A 247 -22.66 -5.89 3.46
CA ALA A 247 -22.89 -5.10 4.68
C ALA A 247 -24.25 -4.37 4.63
N TYR A 248 -24.62 -3.79 3.48
CA TYR A 248 -25.95 -3.19 3.31
C TYR A 248 -27.09 -4.21 3.39
N GLU A 249 -26.89 -5.44 2.92
CA GLU A 249 -27.90 -6.50 3.08
C GLU A 249 -28.07 -6.89 4.56
N LYS A 250 -26.97 -6.97 5.33
CA LYS A 250 -27.02 -7.25 6.78
C LYS A 250 -27.91 -6.23 7.52
N ILE A 251 -27.84 -4.95 7.16
CA ILE A 251 -28.67 -3.89 7.76
C ILE A 251 -30.01 -3.66 7.04
N ARG A 252 -30.42 -4.57 6.16
CA ARG A 252 -31.69 -4.56 5.43
C ARG A 252 -31.91 -3.33 4.53
N GLU A 253 -30.84 -2.85 3.90
CA GLU A 253 -30.84 -1.75 2.94
C GLU A 253 -30.62 -2.26 1.49
N PRO A 254 -31.55 -3.06 0.93
CA PRO A 254 -31.34 -3.76 -0.34
C PRO A 254 -31.14 -2.82 -1.54
N ARG A 255 -31.74 -1.61 -1.51
CA ARG A 255 -31.56 -0.64 -2.60
C ARG A 255 -30.13 -0.08 -2.63
N LYS A 256 -29.50 0.12 -1.47
CA LYS A 256 -28.11 0.53 -1.39
C LYS A 256 -27.20 -0.63 -1.79
N ALA A 257 -27.48 -1.84 -1.34
CA ALA A 257 -26.76 -3.04 -1.78
C ALA A 257 -26.80 -3.21 -3.31
N LEU A 258 -27.97 -3.00 -3.94
CA LEU A 258 -28.14 -3.12 -5.39
C LEU A 258 -27.19 -2.23 -6.19
N GLN A 259 -26.92 -1.01 -5.73
CA GLN A 259 -25.99 -0.09 -6.39
C GLN A 259 -24.57 -0.68 -6.42
N HIS A 260 -24.13 -1.24 -5.30
CA HIS A 260 -22.79 -1.81 -5.16
C HIS A 260 -22.68 -3.18 -5.85
N TRP A 261 -23.71 -4.02 -5.82
CA TRP A 261 -23.75 -5.24 -6.62
C TRP A 261 -23.59 -4.97 -8.12
N ARG A 262 -24.26 -3.95 -8.64
CA ARG A 262 -24.14 -3.54 -10.06
C ARG A 262 -22.73 -3.00 -10.37
N ALA A 263 -22.16 -2.22 -9.46
CA ALA A 263 -20.79 -1.73 -9.60
C ALA A 263 -19.79 -2.90 -9.64
N TYR A 264 -19.91 -3.85 -8.70
CA TYR A 264 -19.08 -5.05 -8.68
C TYR A 264 -19.14 -5.82 -10.00
N VAL A 265 -20.33 -6.18 -10.49
CA VAL A 265 -20.49 -6.95 -11.74
C VAL A 265 -19.95 -6.19 -12.96
N LYS A 266 -19.93 -4.87 -12.93
CA LYS A 266 -19.33 -4.04 -13.99
C LYS A 266 -17.79 -4.08 -13.95
N LEU A 267 -17.21 -4.12 -12.74
CA LEU A 267 -15.76 -4.11 -12.52
C LEU A 267 -15.17 -5.51 -12.68
N ASP A 268 -15.86 -6.52 -12.19
CA ASP A 268 -15.48 -7.93 -12.29
C ASP A 268 -16.57 -8.72 -13.03
N THR A 269 -16.31 -9.04 -14.29
CA THR A 269 -17.28 -9.72 -15.18
C THR A 269 -17.20 -11.24 -15.12
N THR A 270 -16.08 -11.81 -14.68
CA THR A 270 -15.76 -13.24 -14.78
C THR A 270 -15.28 -13.86 -13.48
N GLY A 271 -15.10 -13.08 -12.44
CA GLY A 271 -14.62 -13.55 -11.13
C GLY A 271 -15.56 -14.54 -10.46
N PRO A 272 -15.07 -15.26 -9.46
CA PRO A 272 -15.80 -16.33 -8.79
C PRO A 272 -17.10 -15.86 -8.13
N TRP A 273 -17.15 -14.61 -7.70
CA TRP A 273 -18.29 -14.01 -7.00
C TRP A 273 -19.30 -13.31 -7.92
N THR A 274 -19.01 -13.23 -9.23
CA THR A 274 -19.88 -12.55 -10.20
C THR A 274 -21.25 -13.23 -10.33
N VAL A 275 -21.29 -14.56 -10.27
CA VAL A 275 -22.54 -15.32 -10.30
C VAL A 275 -23.40 -15.01 -9.08
N HIS A 276 -22.78 -14.99 -7.91
CA HIS A 276 -23.47 -14.62 -6.67
C HIS A 276 -24.02 -13.20 -6.74
N ALA A 277 -23.22 -12.23 -7.14
CA ALA A 277 -23.64 -10.83 -7.26
C ALA A 277 -24.83 -10.66 -8.25
N LYS A 278 -24.79 -11.32 -9.39
CA LYS A 278 -25.92 -11.35 -10.35
C LYS A 278 -27.18 -11.93 -9.76
N HIS A 279 -27.07 -12.99 -8.97
CA HIS A 279 -28.20 -13.60 -8.28
C HIS A 279 -28.80 -12.63 -7.24
N GLN A 280 -27.96 -11.95 -6.46
CA GLN A 280 -28.44 -10.95 -5.49
C GLN A 280 -29.17 -9.79 -6.17
N ILE A 281 -28.67 -9.29 -7.30
CA ILE A 281 -29.34 -8.28 -8.11
C ILE A 281 -30.75 -8.75 -8.51
N GLN A 282 -30.86 -9.98 -9.06
CA GLN A 282 -32.16 -10.53 -9.47
C GLN A 282 -33.13 -10.67 -8.28
N ARG A 283 -32.66 -11.18 -7.17
CA ARG A 283 -33.45 -11.33 -5.93
C ARG A 283 -34.03 -10.00 -5.44
N ILE A 284 -33.21 -8.95 -5.41
CA ILE A 284 -33.66 -7.62 -4.97
C ILE A 284 -34.71 -7.04 -5.92
N LEU A 285 -34.47 -7.15 -7.24
CA LEU A 285 -35.40 -6.64 -8.26
C LEU A 285 -36.75 -7.37 -8.23
N GLN A 286 -36.76 -8.67 -8.02
CA GLN A 286 -37.98 -9.45 -7.89
C GLN A 286 -38.76 -9.06 -6.64
N GLY A 287 -38.10 -8.85 -5.50
CA GLY A 287 -38.72 -8.38 -4.27
C GLY A 287 -39.37 -7.00 -4.40
N ASP A 288 -38.77 -6.09 -5.11
CA ASP A 288 -39.35 -4.76 -5.39
C ASP A 288 -40.53 -4.85 -6.37
N SER A 289 -40.49 -5.73 -7.35
CA SER A 289 -41.58 -5.97 -8.29
C SER A 289 -42.86 -6.51 -7.58
N LEU A 290 -42.69 -7.45 -6.65
CA LEU A 290 -43.77 -8.01 -5.88
C LEU A 290 -44.42 -6.95 -4.98
N LYS A 291 -43.68 -6.06 -4.35
CA LYS A 291 -44.20 -4.96 -3.54
C LYS A 291 -45.02 -3.97 -4.37
N LEU A 292 -44.60 -3.64 -5.57
CA LEU A 292 -45.33 -2.76 -6.50
C LEU A 292 -46.69 -3.36 -6.95
N VAL A 293 -46.74 -4.67 -7.17
CA VAL A 293 -47.99 -5.37 -7.54
C VAL A 293 -48.99 -5.40 -6.38
N HIS A 294 -48.51 -5.59 -5.15
CA HIS A 294 -49.38 -5.60 -3.96
C HIS A 294 -49.90 -4.19 -3.64
N SER A 295 -49.09 -3.14 -3.79
CA SER A 295 -49.55 -1.76 -3.58
C SER A 295 -50.57 -1.29 -4.62
N ARG A 296 -50.52 -1.80 -5.86
CA ARG A 296 -51.52 -1.50 -6.91
C ARG A 296 -52.82 -2.26 -6.73
N LYS A 297 -52.84 -3.36 -5.98
CA LYS A 297 -54.09 -4.10 -5.66
C LYS A 297 -54.81 -3.59 -4.40
N ALA A 298 -54.13 -2.75 -3.60
CA ALA A 298 -54.66 -2.18 -2.35
C ALA A 298 -55.26 -0.77 -2.51
N ASN A 299 -55.13 -0.17 -3.71
CA ASN A 299 -55.81 1.06 -4.17
C ASN A 299 -56.87 0.70 -5.22
#